data_a98ed46121583286c771d1fc97731ec5
#
_entry.id   a98ed46121583286c771d1fc97731ec5
#
_cell.length_a   1.000
_cell.length_b   1.000
_cell.length_c   1.000
_cell.angle_alpha   90.00
_cell.angle_beta   90.00
_cell.angle_gamma   90.00
#
_symmetry.space_group_name_H-M   'P 1'
#
loop_
_entity.id
_entity.type
_entity.pdbx_description
1 polymer ?
#
loop_
_entity_poly.entity_id
_entity_poly.type
_entity_poly.pdbx_seq_one_letter_code
_entity_poly.pdbx_strand_id
1 'polypeptide(L)'
;MGAVLIAATLAVTVAGAVAPSASAAGGCWQSGGRWWCNNVSGAPVYGTMGASTQYPDPSRIVGYMNSNPSWFFCKMDGQNWVGGPHPTRWEFTVADNGEYGWMKDTAISSETNPLPNC
;
A
#
# COMPACT_ATOMS: atom_id res chain seq x y z
N MET A 1 -41.10 12.02 -0.53
CA MET A 1 -40.59 11.81 -0.70
C MET A 1 -39.74 11.90 -0.79
N GLY A 2 -39.47 11.87 -0.63
CA GLY A 2 -38.62 11.86 -0.78
C GLY A 2 -37.84 11.74 -0.67
N ALA A 3 -37.62 11.64 -0.57
CA ALA A 3 -36.77 11.54 -0.53
C ALA A 3 -36.01 11.33 -0.51
N VAL A 4 -36.00 11.35 -0.51
CA VAL A 4 -35.22 11.15 -0.61
C VAL A 4 -34.39 11.22 -0.59
N LEU A 5 -34.29 11.34 -0.54
CA LEU A 5 -33.44 11.45 -0.63
C LEU A 5 -32.62 11.35 -0.57
N ILE A 6 -32.60 11.34 -0.38
CA ILE A 6 -31.76 11.30 -0.44
C ILE A 6 -30.88 11.15 -0.47
N ALA A 7 -30.87 11.12 -0.35
CA ALA A 7 -30.03 11.01 -0.53
C ALA A 7 -29.15 10.99 -0.60
N ALA A 8 -29.14 11.13 -0.54
CA ALA A 8 -28.26 11.12 -0.78
C ALA A 8 -27.45 11.27 -0.63
N THR A 9 -27.38 11.49 -0.46
CA THR A 9 -26.52 11.67 -0.47
C THR A 9 -25.74 11.61 -0.22
N LEU A 10 -25.71 11.61 0.07
CA LEU A 10 -24.87 11.58 0.13
C LEU A 10 -24.14 11.38 0.07
N ALA A 11 -24.27 11.39 0.09
CA ALA A 11 -23.52 11.24 -0.16
C ALA A 11 -22.77 11.36 -0.30
N VAL A 12 -22.69 11.54 -0.14
CA VAL A 12 -22.01 11.65 -0.40
C VAL A 12 -21.22 11.86 -0.31
N THR A 13 -21.08 11.89 -0.15
CA THR A 13 -20.41 12.13 -0.18
C THR A 13 -19.58 12.24 -0.08
N VAL A 14 -19.38 12.22 0.12
CA VAL A 14 -18.67 12.27 0.09
C VAL A 14 -17.90 12.47 -0.17
N ALA A 15 -17.63 12.57 -0.26
CA ALA A 15 -16.98 12.71 -0.55
C ALA A 15 -16.16 12.91 -0.73
N GLY A 16 -15.97 12.94 -0.74
CA GLY A 16 -15.21 12.99 -1.06
C GLY A 16 -14.18 13.07 -0.85
N ALA A 17 -14.01 13.21 -0.60
CA ALA A 17 -12.96 13.34 -0.48
C ALA A 17 -12.11 12.61 -0.03
N VAL A 18 -12.09 12.33 0.37
CA VAL A 18 -11.24 11.83 0.70
C VAL A 18 -10.81 10.83 0.16
N ALA A 19 -11.10 10.76 -0.33
CA ALA A 19 -10.53 10.08 -1.07
C ALA A 19 -9.96 8.87 -0.98
N PRO A 20 -8.98 8.72 -0.37
CA PRO A 20 -8.23 7.49 -0.44
C PRO A 20 -9.02 6.27 -0.10
N SER A 21 -9.97 6.36 0.73
CA SER A 21 -10.73 5.18 1.13
C SER A 21 -11.57 4.60 0.03
N ALA A 22 -11.63 5.25 -1.10
CA ALA A 22 -12.55 4.85 -2.15
C ALA A 22 -12.30 3.49 -2.71
N SER A 23 -11.11 2.96 -2.60
CA SER A 23 -10.79 1.69 -3.22
C SER A 23 -10.84 0.52 -2.27
N ALA A 24 -11.65 0.63 -1.24
CA ALA A 24 -11.69 -0.40 -0.21
C ALA A 24 -11.87 -1.81 -0.74
N ALA A 25 -12.61 -1.99 -1.83
CA ALA A 25 -12.89 -3.31 -2.36
C ALA A 25 -11.95 -3.71 -3.49
N GLY A 26 -10.97 -2.90 -3.82
CA GLY A 26 -10.19 -3.16 -5.00
C GLY A 26 -8.71 -3.01 -4.80
N GLY A 27 -8.06 -2.65 -5.88
CA GLY A 27 -6.63 -2.51 -5.91
C GLY A 27 -6.14 -1.19 -5.38
N CYS A 28 -4.84 -1.07 -5.34
CA CYS A 28 -4.17 0.18 -5.08
C CYS A 28 -4.63 1.24 -6.09
N TRP A 29 -4.57 2.48 -5.72
CA TRP A 29 -5.11 3.58 -6.53
C TRP A 29 -4.14 4.75 -6.56
N GLN A 30 -4.33 5.62 -7.54
CA GLN A 30 -3.53 6.83 -7.66
C GLN A 30 -4.25 8.03 -7.04
N SER A 31 -3.49 8.84 -6.33
CA SER A 31 -3.98 10.11 -5.80
C SER A 31 -2.80 11.02 -5.52
N GLY A 32 -2.87 12.25 -6.00
CA GLY A 32 -1.81 13.24 -5.78
C GLY A 32 -0.46 12.83 -6.32
N GLY A 33 -0.44 12.11 -7.43
CA GLY A 33 0.81 11.68 -8.07
C GLY A 33 1.46 10.49 -7.38
N ARG A 34 0.78 9.83 -6.47
CA ARG A 34 1.29 8.68 -5.75
C ARG A 34 0.35 7.50 -5.88
N TRP A 35 0.90 6.31 -5.70
CA TRP A 35 0.12 5.09 -5.60
C TRP A 35 -0.15 4.80 -4.13
N TRP A 36 -1.41 4.57 -3.81
CA TRP A 36 -1.87 4.32 -2.45
C TRP A 36 -2.45 2.91 -2.34
N CYS A 37 -2.23 2.30 -1.19
CA CYS A 37 -2.79 1.00 -0.88
C CYS A 37 -3.22 0.98 0.58
N ASN A 38 -4.25 0.23 0.89
CA ASN A 38 -4.55 -0.11 2.28
C ASN A 38 -3.56 -1.14 2.75
N ASN A 39 -3.12 -1.02 3.99
CA ASN A 39 -2.11 -1.91 4.57
C ASN A 39 -2.41 -2.21 6.03
N VAL A 40 -1.76 -3.24 6.53
CA VAL A 40 -1.79 -3.56 7.95
C VAL A 40 -1.02 -2.47 8.71
N SER A 41 -1.67 -1.86 9.70
CA SER A 41 -1.02 -0.87 10.55
C SER A 41 0.00 -1.56 11.46
N GLY A 42 1.19 -0.99 11.53
CA GLY A 42 2.27 -1.57 12.34
C GLY A 42 3.11 -2.61 11.61
N ALA A 43 2.89 -2.79 10.31
CA ALA A 43 3.66 -3.76 9.54
C ALA A 43 5.12 -3.33 9.41
N PRO A 44 6.06 -4.28 9.47
CA PRO A 44 7.47 -3.94 9.32
C PRO A 44 7.82 -3.51 7.90
N VAL A 45 8.75 -2.58 7.82
CA VAL A 45 9.41 -2.18 6.58
C VAL A 45 10.84 -2.69 6.63
N TYR A 46 11.23 -3.43 5.62
CA TYR A 46 12.52 -4.11 5.56
C TYR A 46 13.51 -3.33 4.72
N GLY A 47 14.78 -3.41 5.08
CA GLY A 47 15.85 -2.75 4.36
C GLY A 47 16.17 -3.43 3.04
N THR A 48 17.18 -2.92 2.38
CA THR A 48 17.66 -3.41 1.10
C THR A 48 18.94 -4.20 1.32
N MET A 49 19.09 -5.30 0.58
CA MET A 49 20.28 -6.12 0.65
C MET A 49 21.50 -5.37 0.13
N GLY A 50 22.54 -5.37 0.91
CA GLY A 50 23.81 -4.75 0.54
C GLY A 50 23.63 -3.27 0.26
N ALA A 51 24.34 -2.78 -0.74
CA ALA A 51 24.30 -1.38 -1.15
C ALA A 51 23.27 -1.10 -2.24
N SER A 52 22.49 -2.11 -2.63
CA SER A 52 21.52 -2.00 -3.71
C SER A 52 20.14 -1.68 -3.16
N THR A 53 19.34 -0.93 -3.91
CA THR A 53 17.91 -0.75 -3.61
C THR A 53 17.04 -1.74 -4.36
N GLN A 54 17.63 -2.76 -4.99
CA GLN A 54 16.90 -3.69 -5.84
C GLN A 54 16.22 -4.84 -5.09
N TYR A 55 16.75 -5.24 -3.95
CA TYR A 55 16.29 -6.47 -3.31
C TYR A 55 16.00 -6.26 -1.84
N PRO A 56 14.83 -6.69 -1.38
CA PRO A 56 14.50 -6.62 0.04
C PRO A 56 15.38 -7.56 0.87
N ASP A 57 15.71 -7.13 2.05
CA ASP A 57 16.44 -7.92 3.03
C ASP A 57 15.48 -8.37 4.13
N PRO A 58 15.02 -9.62 4.10
CA PRO A 58 14.01 -10.08 5.04
C PRO A 58 14.53 -10.21 6.47
N SER A 59 15.83 -10.06 6.67
CA SER A 59 16.43 -10.15 7.99
C SER A 59 16.63 -8.79 8.66
N ARG A 60 16.29 -7.69 7.98
CA ARG A 60 16.61 -6.36 8.50
C ARG A 60 15.42 -5.42 8.43
N ILE A 61 14.82 -5.18 9.58
CA ILE A 61 13.73 -4.20 9.70
C ILE A 61 14.34 -2.83 9.90
N VAL A 62 13.91 -1.85 9.10
CA VAL A 62 14.40 -0.46 9.19
C VAL A 62 13.34 0.49 9.73
N GLY A 63 12.11 0.06 9.81
CA GLY A 63 11.02 0.87 10.35
C GLY A 63 9.71 0.13 10.30
N TYR A 64 8.64 0.84 10.59
CA TYR A 64 7.30 0.27 10.61
C TYR A 64 6.34 1.21 9.89
N MET A 65 5.29 0.64 9.31
CA MET A 65 4.24 1.40 8.66
C MET A 65 3.01 1.39 9.56
N ASN A 66 2.90 2.40 10.40
CA ASN A 66 1.74 2.54 11.29
C ASN A 66 0.59 3.23 10.61
N SER A 67 0.87 4.04 9.60
CA SER A 67 -0.17 4.71 8.83
C SER A 67 -0.89 3.73 7.91
N ASN A 68 -2.15 4.04 7.60
CA ASN A 68 -2.99 3.28 6.68
C ASN A 68 -4.10 4.21 6.18
N PRO A 69 -4.24 4.44 4.87
CA PRO A 69 -3.43 3.85 3.80
C PRO A 69 -2.03 4.46 3.74
N SER A 70 -1.18 3.78 2.99
CA SER A 70 0.18 4.24 2.77
C SER A 70 0.45 4.31 1.27
N TRP A 71 1.53 5.00 0.90
CA TRP A 71 1.86 5.13 -0.51
C TRP A 71 3.13 4.36 -0.84
N PHE A 72 3.19 3.91 -2.09
CA PHE A 72 4.22 2.99 -2.57
C PHE A 72 4.74 3.46 -3.91
N PHE A 73 6.01 3.17 -4.16
CA PHE A 73 6.63 3.50 -5.45
C PHE A 73 6.33 2.45 -6.52
N CYS A 74 6.48 1.19 -6.18
CA CYS A 74 6.49 0.11 -7.16
C CYS A 74 6.40 -1.24 -6.48
N LYS A 75 6.14 -2.27 -7.29
CA LYS A 75 6.13 -3.66 -6.82
C LYS A 75 7.23 -4.46 -7.51
N MET A 76 7.70 -5.51 -6.85
CA MET A 76 8.71 -6.39 -7.40
C MET A 76 8.38 -7.83 -7.04
N ASP A 77 8.23 -8.67 -8.07
CA ASP A 77 8.05 -10.10 -7.91
C ASP A 77 9.39 -10.82 -8.01
N GLY A 78 9.42 -12.11 -7.66
CA GLY A 78 10.62 -12.91 -7.78
C GLY A 78 11.58 -12.77 -6.61
N GLN A 79 11.09 -12.27 -5.49
CA GLN A 79 11.90 -12.05 -4.30
C GLN A 79 11.70 -13.16 -3.27
N ASN A 80 12.26 -12.98 -2.07
CA ASN A 80 12.10 -13.91 -0.98
C ASN A 80 10.63 -14.19 -0.69
N TRP A 81 10.34 -15.43 -0.34
CA TRP A 81 8.97 -15.90 -0.10
C TRP A 81 8.27 -15.10 0.99
N VAL A 82 7.08 -14.62 0.69
CA VAL A 82 6.21 -13.93 1.66
C VAL A 82 4.88 -14.66 1.84
N GLY A 83 4.48 -15.47 0.86
CA GLY A 83 3.19 -16.16 0.88
C GLY A 83 2.09 -15.32 0.26
N GLY A 84 0.85 -15.75 0.48
CA GLY A 84 -0.33 -15.05 -0.03
C GLY A 84 -0.51 -15.17 -1.54
N PRO A 85 -1.35 -14.32 -2.12
CA PRO A 85 -1.68 -14.41 -3.55
C PRO A 85 -0.52 -14.06 -4.47
N HIS A 86 0.47 -13.32 -4.00
CA HIS A 86 1.66 -12.96 -4.76
C HIS A 86 2.88 -13.37 -3.95
N PRO A 87 3.23 -14.65 -3.94
CA PRO A 87 4.08 -15.23 -2.89
C PRO A 87 5.52 -14.75 -2.84
N THR A 88 5.99 -14.05 -3.87
CA THR A 88 7.35 -13.51 -3.90
C THR A 88 7.36 -12.00 -4.16
N ARG A 89 6.25 -11.33 -3.85
CA ARG A 89 6.12 -9.90 -4.15
C ARG A 89 6.39 -9.04 -2.93
N TRP A 90 7.11 -7.95 -3.17
CA TRP A 90 7.41 -6.90 -2.20
C TRP A 90 7.13 -5.55 -2.84
N GLU A 91 6.79 -4.56 -2.02
CA GLU A 91 6.51 -3.21 -2.48
C GLU A 91 7.46 -2.21 -1.83
N PHE A 92 8.02 -1.32 -2.65
CA PHE A 92 8.96 -0.31 -2.19
C PHE A 92 8.22 0.91 -1.68
N THR A 93 8.63 1.41 -0.53
CA THR A 93 7.92 2.47 0.18
C THR A 93 8.85 3.25 1.10
N VAL A 94 8.27 4.16 1.87
CA VAL A 94 8.98 4.89 2.94
C VAL A 94 8.23 4.61 4.24
N ALA A 95 8.95 4.09 5.22
CA ALA A 95 8.38 3.83 6.55
C ALA A 95 8.02 5.15 7.24
N ASP A 96 7.23 5.08 8.29
CA ASP A 96 6.78 6.27 9.01
C ASP A 96 7.94 7.04 9.66
N ASN A 97 9.08 6.41 9.88
CA ASN A 97 10.28 7.08 10.37
C ASN A 97 11.12 7.72 9.26
N GLY A 98 10.68 7.66 8.02
CA GLY A 98 11.40 8.24 6.88
C GLY A 98 12.38 7.32 6.18
N GLU A 99 12.54 6.08 6.65
CA GLU A 99 13.44 5.11 6.04
C GLU A 99 12.82 4.47 4.81
N TYR A 100 13.55 4.46 3.72
CA TYR A 100 13.15 3.76 2.51
C TYR A 100 13.30 2.25 2.71
N GLY A 101 12.36 1.50 2.21
CA GLY A 101 12.44 0.06 2.33
C GLY A 101 11.28 -0.66 1.68
N TRP A 102 11.10 -1.91 2.06
CA TRP A 102 10.19 -2.83 1.41
C TRP A 102 9.16 -3.39 2.40
N MET A 103 7.93 -3.46 1.97
CA MET A 103 6.89 -4.19 2.70
C MET A 103 6.57 -5.48 1.96
N LYS A 104 6.28 -6.51 2.72
CA LYS A 104 5.79 -7.77 2.15
C LYS A 104 4.39 -7.54 1.58
N ASP A 105 4.12 -8.11 0.42
CA ASP A 105 2.80 -8.00 -0.20
C ASP A 105 1.68 -8.45 0.73
N THR A 106 1.94 -9.43 1.58
CA THR A 106 0.96 -9.93 2.54
C THR A 106 0.56 -8.91 3.59
N ALA A 107 1.33 -7.83 3.76
CA ALA A 107 0.97 -6.75 4.68
C ALA A 107 0.12 -5.67 3.99
N ILE A 108 -0.14 -5.81 2.72
CA ILE A 108 -0.92 -4.84 1.94
C ILE A 108 -2.26 -5.47 1.63
N SER A 109 -3.34 -4.82 2.08
CA SER A 109 -4.69 -5.37 1.95
C SER A 109 -5.30 -5.12 0.58
N SER A 110 -4.91 -4.03 -0.07
CA SER A 110 -5.35 -3.75 -1.43
C SER A 110 -4.67 -4.69 -2.41
N GLU A 111 -5.33 -4.98 -3.53
CA GLU A 111 -4.68 -5.70 -4.61
C GLU A 111 -3.57 -4.86 -5.20
N THR A 112 -2.35 -5.40 -5.25
CA THR A 112 -1.15 -4.65 -5.65
C THR A 112 -0.85 -4.72 -7.15
N ASN A 113 -1.62 -5.47 -7.93
CA ASN A 113 -1.42 -5.57 -9.37
C ASN A 113 -1.36 -4.21 -10.10
N PRO A 114 -2.14 -3.19 -9.70
CA PRO A 114 -2.06 -1.90 -10.38
C PRO A 114 -0.73 -1.16 -10.21
N LEU A 115 0.06 -1.48 -9.20
CA LEU A 115 1.32 -0.78 -8.98
C LEU A 115 2.28 -1.00 -10.15
N PRO A 116 3.08 0.00 -10.52
CA PRO A 116 4.11 -0.20 -11.53
C PRO A 116 5.18 -1.15 -11.02
N ASN A 117 5.87 -1.80 -11.94
CA ASN A 117 7.02 -2.61 -11.58
C ASN A 117 8.21 -1.72 -11.22
N CYS A 118 8.99 -2.14 -10.27
CA CYS A 118 10.20 -1.43 -9.88
C CYS A 118 11.29 -1.49 -10.96
#